data_c32e80f420f84b48301c487889ca99f7
#
_entry.id   c32e80f420f84b48301c487889ca99f7
#
_cell.length_a   1.000
_cell.length_b   1.000
_cell.length_c   1.000
_cell.angle_alpha   90.00
_cell.angle_beta   90.00
_cell.angle_gamma   90.00
#
_symmetry.space_group_name_H-M   'P 1'
#
loop_
_entity.id
_entity.type
_entity.pdbx_description
1 polymer ?
#
loop_
_entity_poly.entity_id
_entity_poly.type
_entity_poly.pdbx_seq_one_letter_code
_entity_poly.pdbx_strand_id
1 'polypeptide(L)'
;MGEPLVHLHDVAVGYDPEHPLIVDVDVEIIAGDVIAVLGPSGIGKTTLLRTIAGLVRPLEGHVELGVAPRGGVGYIPQRLGLVSNLSVRANVEMGVRVGLSRWYPPFVAVPKTQQRYAERAMEDLGIAHLADHPVRILSGGQQRRVATAKTVAQRPKLVLADEFLGELDDDNVDIVMRTVRTAIEAQNSAMVMVEHHEALAKQVANRIWRIQDGRLVEELSR
;
A
#
# COMPACT_ATOMS: atom_id res chain seq x y z
N MET A 1 -18.08 -14.17 -9.48
CA MET A 1 -17.34 -12.98 -9.06
C MET A 1 -17.09 -13.13 -7.57
N GLY A 2 -15.86 -12.94 -7.08
CA GLY A 2 -15.58 -12.98 -5.64
C GLY A 2 -16.15 -11.75 -4.94
N GLU A 3 -16.37 -11.84 -3.62
CA GLU A 3 -16.75 -10.68 -2.82
C GLU A 3 -15.65 -9.60 -2.92
N PRO A 4 -16.01 -8.31 -3.04
CA PRO A 4 -15.05 -7.23 -3.10
C PRO A 4 -14.25 -7.13 -1.79
N LEU A 5 -12.96 -6.82 -1.89
CA LEU A 5 -12.11 -6.52 -0.73
C LEU A 5 -12.45 -5.14 -0.13
N VAL A 6 -12.90 -4.24 -0.98
CA VAL A 6 -13.37 -2.90 -0.61
C VAL A 6 -14.46 -2.48 -1.58
N HIS A 7 -15.50 -1.83 -1.07
CA HIS A 7 -16.49 -1.14 -1.87
C HIS A 7 -16.67 0.29 -1.34
N LEU A 8 -16.54 1.28 -2.20
CA LEU A 8 -16.85 2.67 -1.93
C LEU A 8 -18.25 2.95 -2.50
N HIS A 9 -19.20 3.31 -1.65
CA HIS A 9 -20.60 3.59 -2.03
C HIS A 9 -20.86 5.09 -1.98
N ASP A 10 -20.99 5.73 -3.15
CA ASP A 10 -21.29 7.16 -3.32
C ASP A 10 -20.43 8.07 -2.43
N VAL A 11 -19.12 7.77 -2.37
CA VAL A 11 -18.20 8.41 -1.44
C VAL A 11 -17.79 9.80 -1.91
N ALA A 12 -17.91 10.80 -1.02
CA ALA A 12 -17.25 12.08 -1.17
C ALA A 12 -15.98 12.13 -0.28
N VAL A 13 -14.87 12.54 -0.89
CA VAL A 13 -13.54 12.58 -0.27
C VAL A 13 -13.10 14.01 -0.04
N GLY A 14 -12.66 14.33 1.15
CA GLY A 14 -12.16 15.67 1.51
C GLY A 14 -11.98 15.83 3.00
N TYR A 15 -11.69 17.07 3.42
CA TYR A 15 -11.59 17.49 4.81
C TYR A 15 -12.65 18.53 5.17
N ASP A 16 -13.22 19.18 4.17
CA ASP A 16 -14.23 20.24 4.31
C ASP A 16 -15.49 19.82 3.53
N PRO A 17 -16.64 19.64 4.22
CA PRO A 17 -17.89 19.25 3.55
C PRO A 17 -18.39 20.27 2.51
N GLU A 18 -18.03 21.56 2.67
CA GLU A 18 -18.41 22.59 1.69
C GLU A 18 -17.51 22.55 0.43
N HIS A 19 -16.33 21.94 0.55
CA HIS A 19 -15.34 21.86 -0.54
C HIS A 19 -14.75 20.43 -0.66
N PRO A 20 -15.55 19.45 -1.07
CA PRO A 20 -15.05 18.10 -1.30
C PRO A 20 -14.03 18.08 -2.44
N LEU A 21 -13.00 17.25 -2.33
CA LEU A 21 -11.96 17.10 -3.35
C LEU A 21 -12.39 16.16 -4.49
N ILE A 22 -13.12 15.10 -4.14
CA ILE A 22 -13.63 14.11 -5.09
C ILE A 22 -15.03 13.74 -4.62
N VAL A 23 -15.97 13.65 -5.56
CA VAL A 23 -17.38 13.29 -5.29
C VAL A 23 -17.81 12.11 -6.14
N ASP A 24 -18.95 11.51 -5.77
CA ASP A 24 -19.62 10.44 -6.51
C ASP A 24 -18.68 9.25 -6.79
N VAL A 25 -17.87 8.85 -5.80
CA VAL A 25 -16.98 7.68 -5.95
C VAL A 25 -17.75 6.42 -5.61
N ASP A 26 -18.08 5.64 -6.65
CA ASP A 26 -18.69 4.32 -6.52
C ASP A 26 -17.84 3.31 -7.28
N VAL A 27 -17.00 2.57 -6.55
CA VAL A 27 -16.04 1.63 -7.13
C VAL A 27 -15.76 0.46 -6.20
N GLU A 28 -15.42 -0.68 -6.80
CA GLU A 28 -15.01 -1.90 -6.11
C GLU A 28 -13.54 -2.21 -6.35
N ILE A 29 -12.91 -2.76 -5.32
CA ILE A 29 -11.57 -3.36 -5.38
C ILE A 29 -11.70 -4.84 -5.11
N ILE A 30 -11.28 -5.65 -6.06
CA ILE A 30 -11.33 -7.12 -5.95
C ILE A 30 -9.92 -7.71 -5.86
N ALA A 31 -9.85 -8.97 -5.44
CA ALA A 31 -8.58 -9.69 -5.41
C ALA A 31 -7.95 -9.78 -6.82
N GLY A 32 -6.65 -9.53 -6.90
CA GLY A 32 -5.90 -9.46 -8.16
C GLY A 32 -5.80 -8.07 -8.76
N ASP A 33 -6.55 -7.10 -8.25
CA ASP A 33 -6.43 -5.71 -8.71
C ASP A 33 -5.08 -5.10 -8.35
N VAL A 34 -4.47 -4.47 -9.33
CA VAL A 34 -3.36 -3.51 -9.17
C VAL A 34 -3.81 -2.21 -9.81
N ILE A 35 -4.28 -1.29 -9.00
CA ILE A 35 -4.91 -0.03 -9.43
C ILE A 35 -3.91 1.10 -9.28
N ALA A 36 -3.72 1.90 -10.35
CA ALA A 36 -2.96 3.14 -10.28
C ALA A 36 -3.92 4.35 -10.26
N VAL A 37 -3.77 5.21 -9.26
CA VAL A 37 -4.52 6.47 -9.14
C VAL A 37 -3.69 7.60 -9.73
N LEU A 38 -4.19 8.20 -10.82
CA LEU A 38 -3.56 9.29 -11.55
C LEU A 38 -4.35 10.60 -11.39
N GLY A 39 -3.65 11.72 -11.53
CA GLY A 39 -4.23 13.06 -11.51
C GLY A 39 -3.24 14.12 -11.04
N PRO A 40 -3.55 15.41 -11.18
CA PRO A 40 -2.69 16.50 -10.74
C PRO A 40 -2.35 16.46 -9.24
N SER A 41 -1.26 17.12 -8.84
CA SER A 41 -0.92 17.28 -7.42
C SER A 41 -2.02 18.07 -6.70
N GLY A 42 -2.34 17.68 -5.46
CA GLY A 42 -3.35 18.35 -4.64
C GLY A 42 -4.81 17.98 -4.96
N ILE A 43 -5.10 17.18 -6.00
CA ILE A 43 -6.47 16.83 -6.41
C ILE A 43 -7.20 15.88 -5.42
N GLY A 44 -6.51 15.32 -4.42
CA GLY A 44 -7.14 14.44 -3.43
C GLY A 44 -6.71 12.95 -3.48
N LYS A 45 -5.73 12.57 -4.30
CA LYS A 45 -5.25 11.16 -4.43
C LYS A 45 -4.86 10.53 -3.10
N THR A 46 -3.98 11.19 -2.34
CA THR A 46 -3.57 10.75 -1.00
C THR A 46 -4.75 10.69 -0.02
N THR A 47 -5.70 11.64 -0.14
CA THR A 47 -6.90 11.66 0.71
C THR A 47 -7.81 10.48 0.38
N LEU A 48 -7.98 10.15 -0.91
CA LEU A 48 -8.70 8.95 -1.34
C LEU A 48 -8.07 7.68 -0.75
N LEU A 49 -6.73 7.51 -0.86
CA LEU A 49 -6.07 6.36 -0.25
C LEU A 49 -6.29 6.29 1.27
N ARG A 50 -6.21 7.43 1.95
CA ARG A 50 -6.46 7.50 3.40
C ARG A 50 -7.91 7.20 3.75
N THR A 51 -8.86 7.59 2.91
CA THR A 51 -10.27 7.25 3.08
C THR A 51 -10.50 5.75 2.92
N ILE A 52 -9.91 5.13 1.89
CA ILE A 52 -9.93 3.66 1.70
C ILE A 52 -9.28 2.96 2.91
N ALA A 53 -8.19 3.51 3.46
CA ALA A 53 -7.51 2.96 4.63
C ALA A 53 -8.30 3.11 5.95
N GLY A 54 -9.42 3.85 5.95
CA GLY A 54 -10.17 4.20 7.16
C GLY A 54 -9.46 5.23 8.05
N LEU A 55 -8.43 5.92 7.56
CA LEU A 55 -7.68 6.96 8.27
C LEU A 55 -8.34 8.34 8.19
N VAL A 56 -9.15 8.55 7.15
CA VAL A 56 -9.98 9.74 6.96
C VAL A 56 -11.42 9.25 6.74
N ARG A 57 -12.37 9.85 7.42
CA ARG A 57 -13.79 9.52 7.20
C ARG A 57 -14.24 10.15 5.88
N PRO A 58 -15.04 9.45 5.07
CA PRO A 58 -15.70 10.06 3.94
C PRO A 58 -16.61 11.21 4.40
N LEU A 59 -16.76 12.23 3.58
CA LEU A 59 -17.67 13.35 3.83
C LEU A 59 -19.12 12.92 3.59
N GLU A 60 -19.34 12.09 2.56
CA GLU A 60 -20.61 11.46 2.20
C GLU A 60 -20.39 10.01 1.80
N GLY A 61 -21.44 9.21 1.78
CA GLY A 61 -21.37 7.79 1.47
C GLY A 61 -20.68 6.96 2.55
N HIS A 62 -20.23 5.77 2.21
CA HIS A 62 -19.50 4.91 3.13
C HIS A 62 -18.53 3.98 2.40
N VAL A 63 -17.50 3.53 3.14
CA VAL A 63 -16.51 2.57 2.66
C VAL A 63 -16.76 1.25 3.39
N GLU A 64 -17.11 0.22 2.63
CA GLU A 64 -17.22 -1.14 3.12
C GLU A 64 -15.88 -1.86 2.95
N LEU A 65 -15.29 -2.31 4.07
CA LEU A 65 -14.03 -3.05 4.08
C LEU A 65 -14.32 -4.53 4.33
N GLY A 66 -14.21 -5.36 3.30
CA GLY A 66 -14.27 -6.82 3.35
C GLY A 66 -13.00 -7.48 3.89
N VAL A 67 -12.09 -6.69 4.50
CA VAL A 67 -10.81 -7.16 5.03
C VAL A 67 -10.72 -7.00 6.54
N ALA A 68 -9.85 -7.79 7.18
CA ALA A 68 -9.70 -7.74 8.63
C ALA A 68 -9.33 -6.31 9.11
N PRO A 69 -9.97 -5.77 10.17
CA PRO A 69 -9.71 -4.43 10.68
C PRO A 69 -8.25 -4.23 11.13
N ARG A 70 -7.59 -5.31 11.58
CA ARG A 70 -6.19 -5.30 11.98
C ARG A 70 -5.37 -6.19 11.06
N GLY A 71 -4.37 -5.61 10.43
CA GLY A 71 -3.47 -6.32 9.53
C GLY A 71 -4.02 -6.56 8.12
N GLY A 72 -5.33 -6.39 7.88
CA GLY A 72 -5.94 -6.58 6.56
C GLY A 72 -5.54 -5.51 5.54
N VAL A 73 -5.23 -4.29 5.99
CA VAL A 73 -4.73 -3.20 5.15
C VAL A 73 -3.26 -2.93 5.47
N GLY A 74 -2.40 -2.96 4.47
CA GLY A 74 -1.01 -2.51 4.49
C GLY A 74 -0.90 -1.12 3.84
N TYR A 75 -0.23 -0.17 4.50
CA TYR A 75 -0.10 1.18 3.97
C TYR A 75 1.36 1.61 3.87
N ILE A 76 1.79 2.00 2.68
CA ILE A 76 3.10 2.59 2.39
C ILE A 76 2.89 4.09 2.17
N PRO A 77 3.17 4.94 3.15
CA PRO A 77 3.04 6.38 2.97
C PRO A 77 4.19 6.94 2.13
N GLN A 78 4.01 8.11 1.54
CA GLN A 78 5.04 8.81 0.76
C GLN A 78 6.38 8.95 1.50
N ARG A 79 6.36 9.16 2.82
CA ARG A 79 7.55 9.20 3.70
C ARG A 79 7.95 7.83 4.25
N LEU A 80 7.52 6.73 3.62
CA LEU A 80 7.85 5.33 3.88
C LEU A 80 7.50 4.78 5.28
N GLY A 81 7.27 5.59 6.30
CA GLY A 81 6.89 5.17 7.65
C GLY A 81 7.90 4.23 8.34
N LEU A 82 9.20 4.42 8.07
CA LEU A 82 10.29 3.65 8.65
C LEU A 82 10.85 4.34 9.90
N VAL A 83 11.30 3.53 10.86
CA VAL A 83 12.03 4.02 12.04
C VAL A 83 13.52 4.02 11.70
N SER A 84 14.06 5.19 11.43
CA SER A 84 15.41 5.39 10.85
C SER A 84 16.55 4.84 11.68
N ASN A 85 16.45 4.86 13.02
CA ASN A 85 17.48 4.36 13.94
C ASN A 85 17.41 2.85 14.20
N LEU A 86 16.32 2.19 13.79
CA LEU A 86 16.20 0.74 13.89
C LEU A 86 16.80 0.04 12.67
N SER A 87 17.17 -1.22 12.85
CA SER A 87 17.66 -2.06 11.75
C SER A 87 16.56 -2.34 10.72
N VAL A 88 16.97 -2.76 9.52
CA VAL A 88 16.07 -3.24 8.46
C VAL A 88 15.18 -4.36 9.01
N ARG A 89 15.77 -5.37 9.64
CA ARG A 89 15.06 -6.49 10.26
C ARG A 89 13.97 -6.01 11.22
N ALA A 90 14.33 -5.11 12.15
CA ALA A 90 13.38 -4.59 13.12
C ALA A 90 12.21 -3.82 12.46
N ASN A 91 12.49 -3.04 11.41
CA ASN A 91 11.45 -2.36 10.65
C ASN A 91 10.51 -3.35 9.93
N VAL A 92 11.05 -4.38 9.29
CA VAL A 92 10.24 -5.40 8.57
C VAL A 92 9.41 -6.22 9.56
N GLU A 93 9.97 -6.61 10.70
CA GLU A 93 9.25 -7.34 11.76
C GLU A 93 8.08 -6.52 12.35
N MET A 94 8.13 -5.19 12.33
CA MET A 94 6.97 -4.37 12.70
C MET A 94 5.76 -4.66 11.83
N GLY A 95 5.95 -4.91 10.52
CA GLY A 95 4.87 -5.32 9.62
C GLY A 95 4.24 -6.64 10.06
N VAL A 96 5.07 -7.63 10.37
CA VAL A 96 4.61 -8.94 10.89
C VAL A 96 3.81 -8.77 12.18
N ARG A 97 4.25 -7.89 13.09
CA ARG A 97 3.58 -7.66 14.38
C ARG A 97 2.16 -7.12 14.25
N VAL A 98 1.86 -6.39 13.18
CA VAL A 98 0.50 -5.89 12.93
C VAL A 98 -0.50 -7.03 12.81
N GLY A 99 -0.11 -8.15 12.20
CA GLY A 99 -0.94 -9.35 12.06
C GLY A 99 -1.07 -10.20 13.33
N LEU A 100 -0.28 -9.91 14.39
CA LEU A 100 -0.38 -10.63 15.68
C LEU A 100 -1.53 -10.08 16.51
N SER A 101 -1.93 -10.87 17.54
CA SER A 101 -2.91 -10.41 18.52
C SER A 101 -2.54 -9.04 19.09
N ARG A 102 -3.54 -8.15 19.31
CA ARG A 102 -3.33 -6.84 19.95
C ARG A 102 -2.71 -6.94 21.34
N TRP A 103 -2.87 -8.09 21.98
CA TRP A 103 -2.33 -8.39 23.30
C TRP A 103 -0.92 -9.01 23.27
N TYR A 104 -0.35 -9.21 22.04
CA TYR A 104 1.01 -9.73 21.92
C TYR A 104 2.00 -8.67 22.43
N PRO A 105 2.81 -8.96 23.47
CA PRO A 105 3.63 -7.95 24.10
C PRO A 105 4.69 -7.39 23.12
N PRO A 106 4.93 -6.07 23.11
CA PRO A 106 5.87 -5.46 22.15
C PRO A 106 7.32 -5.87 22.40
N PHE A 107 7.67 -6.27 23.63
CA PHE A 107 9.02 -6.69 24.03
C PHE A 107 9.28 -8.19 23.82
N VAL A 108 8.28 -8.98 23.47
CA VAL A 108 8.44 -10.39 23.13
C VAL A 108 8.83 -10.53 21.67
N ALA A 109 9.83 -11.38 21.40
CA ALA A 109 10.26 -11.64 20.03
C ALA A 109 9.12 -12.19 19.16
N VAL A 110 9.08 -11.79 17.89
CA VAL A 110 8.12 -12.33 16.92
C VAL A 110 8.27 -13.86 16.85
N PRO A 111 7.16 -14.63 16.83
CA PRO A 111 7.23 -16.09 16.72
C PRO A 111 8.03 -16.52 15.48
N LYS A 112 8.84 -17.58 15.59
CA LYS A 112 9.70 -18.08 14.51
C LYS A 112 8.94 -18.35 13.19
N THR A 113 7.70 -18.82 13.28
CA THR A 113 6.84 -19.04 12.11
C THR A 113 6.50 -17.74 11.39
N GLN A 114 6.41 -16.65 12.12
CA GLN A 114 6.11 -15.33 11.60
C GLN A 114 7.40 -14.59 11.15
N GLN A 115 8.55 -14.83 11.79
CA GLN A 115 9.84 -14.29 11.38
C GLN A 115 10.19 -14.66 9.94
N ARG A 116 9.80 -15.89 9.49
CA ARG A 116 10.00 -16.36 8.10
C ARG A 116 9.36 -15.42 7.06
N TYR A 117 8.25 -14.75 7.38
CA TYR A 117 7.65 -13.79 6.46
C TYR A 117 8.52 -12.54 6.30
N ALA A 118 9.15 -12.09 7.39
CA ALA A 118 10.09 -10.96 7.34
C ALA A 118 11.35 -11.35 6.55
N GLU A 119 11.92 -12.52 6.84
CA GLU A 119 13.11 -13.04 6.15
C GLU A 119 12.85 -13.17 4.66
N ARG A 120 11.76 -13.85 4.29
CA ARG A 120 11.36 -14.02 2.89
C ARG A 120 11.15 -12.70 2.17
N ALA A 121 10.46 -11.74 2.77
CA ALA A 121 10.24 -10.43 2.17
C ALA A 121 11.56 -9.66 1.95
N MET A 122 12.53 -9.79 2.87
CA MET A 122 13.86 -9.18 2.71
C MET A 122 14.67 -9.87 1.60
N GLU A 123 14.57 -11.19 1.46
CA GLU A 123 15.21 -11.95 0.38
C GLU A 123 14.63 -11.57 -0.99
N ASP A 124 13.29 -11.61 -1.13
CA ASP A 124 12.59 -11.31 -2.38
C ASP A 124 12.86 -9.87 -2.87
N LEU A 125 13.14 -8.94 -1.96
CA LEU A 125 13.51 -7.54 -2.27
C LEU A 125 15.02 -7.30 -2.30
N GLY A 126 15.85 -8.35 -2.17
CA GLY A 126 17.32 -8.25 -2.28
C GLY A 126 17.97 -7.40 -1.19
N ILE A 127 17.35 -7.28 -0.01
CA ILE A 127 17.86 -6.49 1.12
C ILE A 127 18.23 -7.33 2.35
N ALA A 128 18.23 -8.65 2.25
CA ALA A 128 18.57 -9.54 3.37
C ALA A 128 19.98 -9.31 3.92
N HIS A 129 20.94 -8.97 3.05
CA HIS A 129 22.30 -8.63 3.45
C HIS A 129 22.41 -7.33 4.27
N LEU A 130 21.38 -6.49 4.27
CA LEU A 130 21.29 -5.23 5.02
C LEU A 130 20.50 -5.40 6.33
N ALA A 131 20.06 -6.62 6.68
CA ALA A 131 19.11 -6.88 7.76
C ALA A 131 19.47 -6.21 9.10
N ASP A 132 20.74 -6.20 9.44
CA ASP A 132 21.24 -5.68 10.72
C ASP A 132 21.72 -4.22 10.64
N HIS A 133 21.65 -3.60 9.45
CA HIS A 133 22.03 -2.19 9.26
C HIS A 133 20.88 -1.25 9.65
N PRO A 134 21.16 -0.10 10.27
CA PRO A 134 20.13 0.90 10.57
C PRO A 134 19.63 1.55 9.28
N VAL A 135 18.30 1.78 9.18
CA VAL A 135 17.67 2.31 7.97
C VAL A 135 18.22 3.67 7.55
N ARG A 136 18.66 4.50 8.49
CA ARG A 136 19.21 5.86 8.20
C ARG A 136 20.44 5.90 7.28
N ILE A 137 21.19 4.79 7.16
CA ILE A 137 22.38 4.76 6.29
C ILE A 137 22.11 4.23 4.88
N LEU A 138 20.86 3.80 4.63
CA LEU A 138 20.44 3.23 3.36
C LEU A 138 20.13 4.31 2.33
N SER A 139 20.35 4.00 1.05
CA SER A 139 19.88 4.83 -0.06
C SER A 139 18.34 4.90 -0.09
N GLY A 140 17.77 5.93 -0.76
CA GLY A 140 16.32 6.08 -0.90
C GLY A 140 15.65 4.83 -1.49
N GLY A 141 16.23 4.26 -2.56
CA GLY A 141 15.75 3.02 -3.16
C GLY A 141 15.79 1.81 -2.21
N GLN A 142 16.86 1.68 -1.41
CA GLN A 142 16.94 0.64 -0.38
C GLN A 142 15.87 0.85 0.70
N GLN A 143 15.64 2.09 1.15
CA GLN A 143 14.59 2.40 2.12
C GLN A 143 13.20 2.07 1.57
N ARG A 144 12.91 2.34 0.28
CA ARG A 144 11.65 1.94 -0.37
C ARG A 144 11.47 0.42 -0.38
N ARG A 145 12.54 -0.33 -0.68
CA ARG A 145 12.51 -1.80 -0.59
C ARG A 145 12.26 -2.29 0.85
N VAL A 146 12.80 -1.63 1.87
CA VAL A 146 12.50 -1.93 3.28
C VAL A 146 11.03 -1.65 3.61
N ALA A 147 10.46 -0.53 3.15
CA ALA A 147 9.04 -0.21 3.37
C ALA A 147 8.12 -1.23 2.68
N THR A 148 8.48 -1.64 1.47
CA THR A 148 7.77 -2.72 0.75
C THR A 148 7.88 -4.05 1.49
N ALA A 149 9.07 -4.45 1.95
CA ALA A 149 9.29 -5.66 2.73
C ALA A 149 8.44 -5.68 4.01
N LYS A 150 8.41 -4.57 4.74
CA LYS A 150 7.57 -4.38 5.92
C LYS A 150 6.09 -4.64 5.61
N THR A 151 5.60 -4.09 4.50
CA THR A 151 4.20 -4.22 4.10
C THR A 151 3.88 -5.63 3.59
N VAL A 152 4.74 -6.21 2.75
CA VAL A 152 4.56 -7.59 2.25
C VAL A 152 4.62 -8.61 3.40
N ALA A 153 5.54 -8.43 4.37
CA ALA A 153 5.66 -9.30 5.54
C ALA A 153 4.43 -9.27 6.45
N GLN A 154 3.66 -8.18 6.45
CA GLN A 154 2.37 -8.08 7.14
C GLN A 154 1.33 -9.02 6.55
N ARG A 155 1.44 -9.40 5.26
CA ARG A 155 0.50 -10.20 4.50
C ARG A 155 -0.91 -9.60 4.44
N PRO A 156 -1.05 -8.34 4.07
CA PRO A 156 -2.35 -7.67 4.00
C PRO A 156 -3.19 -8.21 2.84
N LYS A 157 -4.50 -8.07 2.94
CA LYS A 157 -5.43 -8.32 1.83
C LYS A 157 -5.56 -7.12 0.89
N LEU A 158 -5.24 -5.93 1.37
CA LEU A 158 -5.20 -4.70 0.58
C LEU A 158 -3.89 -3.96 0.86
N VAL A 159 -3.13 -3.67 -0.18
CA VAL A 159 -1.95 -2.81 -0.12
C VAL A 159 -2.32 -1.43 -0.66
N LEU A 160 -2.08 -0.39 0.13
CA LEU A 160 -2.24 1.00 -0.29
C LEU A 160 -0.86 1.66 -0.30
N ALA A 161 -0.48 2.32 -1.39
CA ALA A 161 0.84 2.91 -1.53
C ALA A 161 0.76 4.31 -2.13
N ASP A 162 1.36 5.27 -1.44
CA ASP A 162 1.34 6.69 -1.80
C ASP A 162 2.71 7.09 -2.35
N GLU A 163 2.80 7.27 -3.69
CA GLU A 163 4.02 7.69 -4.42
C GLU A 163 5.27 6.83 -4.10
N PHE A 164 5.08 5.53 -3.94
CA PHE A 164 6.15 4.68 -3.44
C PHE A 164 7.17 4.23 -4.49
N LEU A 165 6.84 4.31 -5.79
CA LEU A 165 7.75 3.99 -6.89
C LEU A 165 8.58 5.20 -7.36
N GLY A 166 8.18 6.41 -7.00
CA GLY A 166 8.95 7.61 -7.33
C GLY A 166 10.40 7.53 -6.82
N GLU A 167 11.37 8.08 -7.57
CA GLU A 167 12.82 8.03 -7.28
C GLU A 167 13.47 6.64 -7.36
N LEU A 168 12.75 5.60 -7.80
CA LEU A 168 13.33 4.32 -8.16
C LEU A 168 13.78 4.36 -9.62
N ASP A 169 14.93 3.73 -9.91
CA ASP A 169 15.30 3.36 -11.27
C ASP A 169 14.47 2.15 -11.74
N ASP A 170 14.48 1.88 -13.04
CA ASP A 170 13.66 0.84 -13.66
C ASP A 170 13.94 -0.56 -13.06
N ASP A 171 15.21 -0.89 -12.77
CA ASP A 171 15.57 -2.17 -12.16
C ASP A 171 14.96 -2.34 -10.76
N ASN A 172 14.97 -1.28 -9.97
CA ASN A 172 14.36 -1.28 -8.64
C ASN A 172 12.83 -1.32 -8.69
N VAL A 173 12.21 -0.64 -9.66
CA VAL A 173 10.75 -0.76 -9.91
C VAL A 173 10.38 -2.19 -10.22
N ASP A 174 11.11 -2.87 -11.10
CA ASP A 174 10.83 -4.24 -11.49
C ASP A 174 10.95 -5.22 -10.31
N ILE A 175 11.99 -5.08 -9.48
CA ILE A 175 12.15 -5.90 -8.27
C ILE A 175 10.97 -5.71 -7.32
N VAL A 176 10.63 -4.46 -7.02
CA VAL A 176 9.55 -4.11 -6.10
C VAL A 176 8.21 -4.62 -6.63
N MET A 177 7.88 -4.34 -7.88
CA MET A 177 6.59 -4.72 -8.46
C MET A 177 6.45 -6.22 -8.64
N ARG A 178 7.51 -6.93 -8.99
CA ARG A 178 7.52 -8.40 -9.05
C ARG A 178 7.20 -8.99 -7.69
N THR A 179 7.87 -8.51 -6.62
CA THR A 179 7.63 -8.99 -5.26
C THR A 179 6.20 -8.71 -4.81
N VAL A 180 5.70 -7.50 -5.06
CA VAL A 180 4.32 -7.13 -4.71
C VAL A 180 3.30 -7.98 -5.48
N ARG A 181 3.46 -8.17 -6.79
CA ARG A 181 2.56 -9.01 -7.60
C ARG A 181 2.54 -10.46 -7.11
N THR A 182 3.71 -11.04 -6.85
CA THR A 182 3.80 -12.40 -6.27
C THR A 182 3.06 -12.49 -4.93
N ALA A 183 3.18 -11.46 -4.09
CA ALA A 183 2.46 -11.41 -2.81
C ALA A 183 0.93 -11.26 -3.01
N ILE A 184 0.48 -10.42 -3.97
CA ILE A 184 -0.93 -10.24 -4.33
C ILE A 184 -1.54 -11.58 -4.77
N GLU A 185 -0.90 -12.28 -5.68
CA GLU A 185 -1.35 -13.58 -6.19
C GLU A 185 -1.39 -14.63 -5.07
N ALA A 186 -0.29 -14.79 -4.31
CA ALA A 186 -0.18 -15.79 -3.24
C ALA A 186 -1.17 -15.57 -2.10
N GLN A 187 -1.64 -14.34 -1.89
CA GLN A 187 -2.52 -13.99 -0.77
C GLN A 187 -3.96 -13.69 -1.20
N ASN A 188 -4.24 -13.74 -2.50
CA ASN A 188 -5.54 -13.33 -3.04
C ASN A 188 -5.91 -11.92 -2.51
N SER A 189 -5.02 -10.98 -2.73
CA SER A 189 -5.08 -9.59 -2.26
C SER A 189 -5.15 -8.60 -3.41
N ALA A 190 -5.19 -7.30 -3.14
CA ALA A 190 -5.18 -6.24 -4.12
C ALA A 190 -4.23 -5.11 -3.72
N MET A 191 -3.91 -4.23 -4.67
CA MET A 191 -3.12 -3.02 -4.46
C MET A 191 -3.78 -1.81 -5.09
N VAL A 192 -3.76 -0.68 -4.37
CA VAL A 192 -4.04 0.65 -4.93
C VAL A 192 -2.84 1.53 -4.66
N MET A 193 -2.31 2.15 -5.70
CA MET A 193 -1.15 3.04 -5.58
C MET A 193 -1.40 4.38 -6.26
N VAL A 194 -0.87 5.44 -5.67
CA VAL A 194 -0.81 6.77 -6.29
C VAL A 194 0.47 6.88 -7.09
N GLU A 195 0.34 7.29 -8.35
CA GLU A 195 1.46 7.53 -9.25
C GLU A 195 1.31 8.85 -10.01
N HIS A 196 2.44 9.42 -10.41
CA HIS A 196 2.49 10.64 -11.22
C HIS A 196 2.90 10.36 -12.67
N HIS A 197 3.61 9.27 -12.90
CA HIS A 197 4.12 8.90 -14.22
C HIS A 197 3.14 7.94 -14.90
N GLU A 198 2.40 8.44 -15.89
CA GLU A 198 1.37 7.68 -16.59
C GLU A 198 1.94 6.44 -17.29
N ALA A 199 3.14 6.53 -17.90
CA ALA A 199 3.80 5.40 -18.55
C ALA A 199 4.08 4.27 -17.54
N LEU A 200 4.60 4.60 -16.36
CA LEU A 200 4.85 3.66 -15.28
C LEU A 200 3.55 3.05 -14.76
N ALA A 201 2.53 3.88 -14.53
CA ALA A 201 1.22 3.41 -14.10
C ALA A 201 0.65 2.36 -15.06
N LYS A 202 0.70 2.62 -16.39
CA LYS A 202 0.22 1.68 -17.42
C LYS A 202 1.05 0.39 -17.49
N GLN A 203 2.34 0.44 -17.17
CA GLN A 203 3.20 -0.73 -17.14
C GLN A 203 2.90 -1.65 -15.95
N VAL A 204 2.58 -1.06 -14.78
CA VAL A 204 2.48 -1.81 -13.52
C VAL A 204 1.06 -2.10 -13.05
N ALA A 205 0.05 -1.36 -13.51
CA ALA A 205 -1.35 -1.51 -13.10
C ALA A 205 -2.18 -2.24 -14.17
N ASN A 206 -3.21 -2.99 -13.71
CA ASN A 206 -4.23 -3.57 -14.59
C ASN A 206 -5.51 -2.74 -14.65
N ARG A 207 -5.67 -1.76 -13.74
CA ARG A 207 -6.76 -0.78 -13.72
C ARG A 207 -6.18 0.60 -13.42
N ILE A 208 -6.73 1.63 -14.03
CA ILE A 208 -6.32 3.02 -13.81
C ILE A 208 -7.53 3.82 -13.35
N TRP A 209 -7.38 4.49 -12.23
CA TRP A 209 -8.31 5.48 -11.73
C TRP A 209 -7.76 6.88 -11.99
N ARG A 210 -8.42 7.63 -12.83
CA ARG A 210 -8.04 9.02 -13.12
C ARG A 210 -8.96 9.96 -12.37
N ILE A 211 -8.37 10.86 -11.56
CA ILE A 211 -9.13 11.93 -10.92
C ILE A 211 -9.07 13.16 -11.82
N GLN A 212 -10.24 13.59 -12.28
CA GLN A 212 -10.41 14.73 -13.16
C GLN A 212 -11.69 15.48 -12.79
N ASP A 213 -11.61 16.82 -12.69
CA ASP A 213 -12.76 17.69 -12.37
C ASP A 213 -13.53 17.24 -11.11
N GLY A 214 -12.82 16.80 -10.07
CA GLY A 214 -13.41 16.33 -8.83
C GLY A 214 -14.15 15.00 -8.91
N ARG A 215 -13.95 14.23 -9.97
CA ARG A 215 -14.55 12.90 -10.18
C ARG A 215 -13.49 11.85 -10.45
N LEU A 216 -13.83 10.62 -10.10
CA LEU A 216 -13.01 9.47 -10.42
C LEU A 216 -13.54 8.81 -11.69
N VAL A 217 -12.67 8.67 -12.70
CA VAL A 217 -12.97 7.96 -13.95
C VAL A 217 -12.08 6.73 -14.01
N GLU A 218 -12.69 5.59 -14.28
CA GLU A 218 -11.96 4.34 -14.44
C GLU A 218 -11.60 4.09 -15.90
N GLU A 219 -10.33 3.78 -16.13
CA GLU A 219 -9.78 3.35 -17.42
C GLU A 219 -9.25 1.93 -17.26
N LEU A 220 -9.66 1.00 -18.12
CA LEU A 220 -9.05 -0.33 -18.17
C LEU A 220 -7.66 -0.21 -18.80
N SER A 221 -6.63 -0.65 -18.06
CA SER A 221 -5.30 -0.85 -18.64
C SER A 221 -5.33 -2.13 -19.47
N ARG A 222 -4.93 -2.03 -20.76
CA ARG A 222 -4.85 -3.18 -21.66
C ARG A 222 -3.57 -3.96 -21.44
#